data_21e4cdc72b08023eedd0028995f46888
#
_entry.id   21e4cdc72b08023eedd0028995f46888
#
_cell.length_a   1.000
_cell.length_b   1.000
_cell.length_c   1.000
_cell.angle_alpha   90.00
_cell.angle_beta   90.00
_cell.angle_gamma   90.00
#
_symmetry.space_group_name_H-M   'P 1'
#
loop_
_entity.id
_entity.type
_entity.pdbx_description
1 polymer ?
#
loop_
_entity_poly.entity_id
_entity_poly.type
_entity_poly.pdbx_seq_one_letter_code
_entity_poly.pdbx_strand_id
1 'polypeptide(L)'
;MSTPRRLPVVATRRFERALDALLDHYDGLRHLHPDAGSRALRLIDLVEGELAPLLAAQPDIGRPAQLSVNQGETEKNWLNRLAPLTARRRLQAREWLLGDFWILYYRSASAVYLASARHEREAEYR
;
A
#
# COMPACT_ATOMS: atom_id res chain seq x y z
N MET A 1 0.14 32.94 -4.03
CA MET A 1 0.73 31.65 -3.63
C MET A 1 -0.10 30.50 -4.20
N SER A 2 0.54 29.60 -4.90
CA SER A 2 -0.17 28.43 -5.39
C SER A 2 -0.36 27.41 -4.27
N THR A 3 -1.58 26.93 -4.11
CA THR A 3 -1.88 25.83 -3.19
C THR A 3 -1.14 24.58 -3.66
N PRO A 4 -0.44 23.84 -2.78
CA PRO A 4 0.17 22.57 -3.19
C PRO A 4 -0.88 21.65 -3.82
N ARG A 5 -0.57 21.13 -4.99
CA ARG A 5 -1.47 20.23 -5.70
C ARG A 5 -1.53 18.90 -4.97
N ARG A 6 -2.72 18.49 -4.57
CA ARG A 6 -2.98 17.16 -4.04
C ARG A 6 -3.20 16.18 -5.17
N LEU A 7 -2.56 15.03 -5.10
CA LEU A 7 -2.76 13.97 -6.07
C LEU A 7 -3.91 13.06 -5.63
N PRO A 8 -4.71 12.55 -6.57
CA PRO A 8 -5.68 11.52 -6.24
C PRO A 8 -4.97 10.27 -5.75
N VAL A 9 -5.51 9.64 -4.71
CA VAL A 9 -5.03 8.37 -4.16
C VAL A 9 -6.06 7.30 -4.50
N VAL A 10 -5.63 6.30 -5.26
CA VAL A 10 -6.48 5.23 -5.76
C VAL A 10 -6.13 3.93 -5.06
N ALA A 11 -7.11 3.33 -4.38
CA ALA A 11 -6.97 1.97 -3.84
C ALA A 11 -7.21 0.98 -4.98
N THR A 12 -6.15 0.26 -5.39
CA THR A 12 -6.29 -0.76 -6.42
C THR A 12 -7.04 -1.98 -5.87
N ARG A 13 -7.60 -2.79 -6.77
CA ARG A 13 -8.27 -4.03 -6.37
C ARG A 13 -7.32 -4.96 -5.62
N ARG A 14 -6.05 -5.02 -6.02
CA ARG A 14 -5.03 -5.79 -5.32
C ARG A 14 -4.85 -5.31 -3.88
N PHE A 15 -4.80 -4.00 -3.67
CA PHE A 15 -4.70 -3.41 -2.33
C PHE A 15 -5.90 -3.79 -1.46
N GLU A 16 -7.11 -3.70 -2.00
CA GLU A 16 -8.33 -4.08 -1.29
C GLU A 16 -8.29 -5.56 -0.89
N ARG A 17 -7.85 -6.44 -1.79
CA ARG A 17 -7.68 -7.86 -1.50
C ARG A 17 -6.60 -8.13 -0.44
N ALA A 18 -5.52 -7.36 -0.46
CA ALA A 18 -4.48 -7.46 0.55
C ALA A 18 -5.00 -7.08 1.93
N LEU A 19 -5.80 -6.00 2.03
CA LEU A 19 -6.45 -5.61 3.28
C LEU A 19 -7.41 -6.69 3.76
N ASP A 20 -8.25 -7.22 2.89
CA ASP A 20 -9.18 -8.29 3.24
C ASP A 20 -8.45 -9.54 3.76
N ALA A 21 -7.35 -9.91 3.12
CA ALA A 21 -6.53 -11.04 3.56
C ALA A 21 -5.89 -10.81 4.92
N LEU A 22 -5.43 -9.58 5.19
CA LEU A 22 -4.89 -9.22 6.50
C LEU A 22 -5.98 -9.24 7.58
N LEU A 23 -7.17 -8.70 7.27
CA LEU A 23 -8.30 -8.73 8.19
C LEU A 23 -8.71 -10.16 8.54
N ASP A 24 -8.81 -11.04 7.54
CA ASP A 24 -9.14 -12.45 7.75
C ASP A 24 -8.09 -13.16 8.60
N HIS A 25 -6.82 -12.89 8.36
CA HIS A 25 -5.72 -13.47 9.14
C HIS A 25 -5.82 -13.06 10.61
N TYR A 26 -6.01 -11.76 10.90
CA TYR A 26 -6.11 -11.27 12.27
C TYR A 26 -7.42 -11.69 12.94
N ASP A 27 -8.51 -11.79 12.22
CA ASP A 27 -9.76 -12.30 12.76
C ASP A 27 -9.62 -13.77 13.19
N GLY A 28 -8.88 -14.56 12.41
CA GLY A 28 -8.54 -15.95 12.76
C GLY A 28 -7.67 -16.07 14.01
N LEU A 29 -6.89 -15.06 14.35
CA LEU A 29 -6.04 -15.02 15.54
C LEU A 29 -6.73 -14.45 16.79
N ARG A 30 -7.94 -13.95 16.65
CA ARG A 30 -8.66 -13.22 17.71
C ARG A 30 -8.81 -14.01 18.99
N HIS A 31 -8.99 -15.33 18.93
CA HIS A 31 -9.12 -16.19 20.11
C HIS A 31 -7.79 -16.42 20.83
N LEU A 32 -6.65 -16.27 20.14
CA LEU A 32 -5.31 -16.37 20.72
C LEU A 32 -4.79 -15.01 21.19
N HIS A 33 -5.16 -13.96 20.46
CA HIS A 33 -4.74 -12.57 20.70
C HIS A 33 -5.95 -11.66 20.57
N PRO A 34 -6.66 -11.35 21.67
CA PRO A 34 -7.90 -10.55 21.61
C PRO A 34 -7.76 -9.20 20.90
N ASP A 35 -6.57 -8.60 20.93
CA ASP A 35 -6.31 -7.30 20.30
C ASP A 35 -6.08 -7.37 18.80
N ALA A 36 -5.93 -8.56 18.22
CA ALA A 36 -5.59 -8.72 16.80
C ALA A 36 -6.69 -8.17 15.88
N GLY A 37 -7.96 -8.46 16.17
CA GLY A 37 -9.09 -7.94 15.40
C GLY A 37 -9.19 -6.42 15.45
N SER A 38 -8.95 -5.82 16.62
CA SER A 38 -8.95 -4.37 16.80
C SER A 38 -7.85 -3.69 16.00
N ARG A 39 -6.66 -4.29 15.95
CA ARG A 39 -5.53 -3.76 15.15
C ARG A 39 -5.85 -3.77 13.65
N ALA A 40 -6.46 -4.85 13.18
CA ALA A 40 -6.82 -4.98 11.77
C ALA A 40 -7.90 -3.96 11.36
N LEU A 41 -8.95 -3.80 12.18
CA LEU A 41 -9.99 -2.79 11.93
C LEU A 41 -9.41 -1.38 11.93
N ARG A 42 -8.48 -1.12 12.86
CA ARG A 42 -7.79 0.16 12.93
C ARG A 42 -6.98 0.47 11.67
N LEU A 43 -6.47 -0.55 10.99
CA LEU A 43 -5.73 -0.37 9.74
C LEU A 43 -6.60 0.30 8.67
N ILE A 44 -7.86 -0.09 8.53
CA ILE A 44 -8.78 0.54 7.58
C ILE A 44 -8.97 2.01 7.91
N ASP A 45 -9.21 2.33 9.17
CA ASP A 45 -9.39 3.72 9.61
C ASP A 45 -8.12 4.55 9.36
N LEU A 46 -6.95 3.98 9.59
CA LEU A 46 -5.67 4.65 9.33
C LEU A 46 -5.44 4.88 7.84
N VAL A 47 -5.81 3.92 7.00
CA VAL A 47 -5.68 4.08 5.54
C VAL A 47 -6.56 5.20 5.03
N GLU A 48 -7.83 5.21 5.42
CA GLU A 48 -8.79 6.21 4.95
C GLU A 48 -8.57 7.58 5.58
N GLY A 49 -8.31 7.62 6.89
CA GLY A 49 -8.24 8.86 7.67
C GLY A 49 -6.88 9.52 7.68
N GLU A 50 -5.80 8.77 7.58
CA GLU A 50 -4.43 9.29 7.69
C GLU A 50 -3.60 9.10 6.43
N LEU A 51 -3.53 7.88 5.92
CA LEU A 51 -2.63 7.55 4.81
C LEU A 51 -3.03 8.22 3.50
N ALA A 52 -4.29 8.12 3.12
CA ALA A 52 -4.75 8.68 1.85
C ALA A 52 -4.56 10.21 1.79
N PRO A 53 -4.97 10.99 2.82
CA PRO A 53 -4.67 12.43 2.83
C PRO A 53 -3.18 12.75 2.84
N LEU A 54 -2.38 11.97 3.57
CA LEU A 54 -0.94 12.17 3.65
C LEU A 54 -0.27 11.96 2.29
N LEU A 55 -0.56 10.87 1.61
CA LEU A 55 0.02 10.57 0.30
C LEU A 55 -0.50 11.52 -0.79
N ALA A 56 -1.73 12.00 -0.68
CA ALA A 56 -2.28 13.00 -1.58
C ALA A 56 -1.46 14.30 -1.51
N ALA A 57 -1.07 14.72 -0.30
CA ALA A 57 -0.29 15.94 -0.07
C ALA A 57 1.21 15.72 -0.25
N GLN A 58 1.73 14.55 0.12
CA GLN A 58 3.16 14.25 0.13
C GLN A 58 3.42 12.86 -0.48
N PRO A 59 3.28 12.70 -1.80
CA PRO A 59 3.40 11.39 -2.45
C PRO A 59 4.78 10.75 -2.33
N ASP A 60 5.82 11.53 -2.04
CA ASP A 60 7.19 11.03 -1.90
C ASP A 60 7.60 10.79 -0.44
N ILE A 61 6.67 10.85 0.50
CA ILE A 61 7.00 10.68 1.91
C ILE A 61 7.50 9.27 2.25
N GLY A 62 7.02 8.26 1.53
CA GLY A 62 7.50 6.89 1.69
C GLY A 62 8.92 6.73 1.14
N ARG A 63 9.63 5.72 1.63
CA ARG A 63 10.95 5.37 1.11
C ARG A 63 10.80 4.59 -0.20
N PRO A 64 11.83 4.58 -1.08
CA PRO A 64 11.84 3.65 -2.21
C PRO A 64 11.65 2.22 -1.71
N ALA A 65 10.77 1.46 -2.37
CA ALA A 65 10.43 0.11 -1.93
C ALA A 65 11.65 -0.82 -2.01
N GLN A 66 11.91 -1.51 -0.90
CA GLN A 66 13.00 -2.48 -0.82
C GLN A 66 12.42 -3.87 -1.08
N LEU A 67 12.51 -4.31 -2.33
CA LEU A 67 11.91 -5.56 -2.77
C LEU A 67 12.98 -6.64 -2.95
N SER A 68 12.67 -7.88 -2.55
CA SER A 68 13.50 -9.03 -2.91
C SER A 68 13.44 -9.24 -4.43
N VAL A 69 14.34 -10.06 -4.98
CA VAL A 69 14.33 -10.39 -6.41
C VAL A 69 12.98 -11.00 -6.82
N ASN A 70 12.47 -11.94 -6.03
CA ASN A 70 11.17 -12.58 -6.30
C ASN A 70 10.01 -11.59 -6.20
N GLN A 71 10.01 -10.73 -5.20
CA GLN A 71 9.00 -9.69 -5.06
C GLN A 71 9.07 -8.70 -6.22
N GLY A 72 10.26 -8.32 -6.65
CA GLY A 72 10.45 -7.45 -7.81
C GLY A 72 9.85 -8.02 -9.08
N GLU A 73 10.01 -9.31 -9.33
CA GLU A 73 9.38 -9.99 -10.48
C GLU A 73 7.86 -10.02 -10.36
N THR A 74 7.33 -10.28 -9.17
CA THR A 74 5.89 -10.25 -8.91
C THR A 74 5.31 -8.86 -9.22
N GLU A 75 5.97 -7.80 -8.76
CA GLU A 75 5.54 -6.42 -9.01
C GLU A 75 5.58 -6.08 -10.49
N LYS A 76 6.65 -6.45 -11.17
CA LYS A 76 6.79 -6.25 -12.61
C LYS A 76 5.68 -6.93 -13.39
N ASN A 77 5.37 -8.19 -13.06
CA ASN A 77 4.30 -8.94 -13.72
C ASN A 77 2.93 -8.31 -13.48
N TRP A 78 2.69 -7.84 -12.25
CA TRP A 78 1.44 -7.14 -11.93
C TRP A 78 1.30 -5.84 -12.73
N LEU A 79 2.34 -5.02 -12.76
CA LEU A 79 2.34 -3.77 -13.53
C LEU A 79 2.16 -4.01 -15.02
N ASN A 80 2.75 -5.07 -15.56
CA ASN A 80 2.61 -5.44 -16.97
C ASN A 80 1.16 -5.69 -17.38
N ARG A 81 0.34 -6.17 -16.46
CA ARG A 81 -1.08 -6.44 -16.74
C ARG A 81 -1.95 -5.20 -16.60
N LEU A 82 -1.48 -4.17 -15.87
CA LEU A 82 -2.28 -2.99 -15.57
C LEU A 82 -2.06 -1.83 -16.53
N ALA A 83 -0.86 -1.69 -17.07
CA ALA A 83 -0.50 -0.47 -17.76
C ALA A 83 0.44 -0.74 -18.94
N PRO A 84 0.37 0.05 -20.01
CA PRO A 84 1.34 -0.02 -21.10
C PRO A 84 2.75 0.36 -20.59
N LEU A 85 3.78 -0.10 -21.31
CA LEU A 85 5.17 0.07 -20.91
C LEU A 85 5.56 1.53 -20.62
N THR A 86 5.06 2.46 -21.41
CA THR A 86 5.34 3.89 -21.25
C THR A 86 4.81 4.45 -19.94
N ALA A 87 3.60 4.03 -19.53
CA ALA A 87 3.01 4.44 -18.26
C ALA A 87 3.74 3.81 -17.06
N ARG A 88 4.14 2.54 -17.18
CA ARG A 88 4.86 1.82 -16.11
C ARG A 88 6.21 2.46 -15.77
N ARG A 89 6.95 2.94 -16.77
CA ARG A 89 8.25 3.57 -16.58
C ARG A 89 8.19 4.86 -15.75
N ARG A 90 7.00 5.44 -15.62
CA ARG A 90 6.78 6.66 -14.85
C ARG A 90 6.32 6.39 -13.42
N LEU A 91 6.11 5.12 -13.08
CA LEU A 91 5.67 4.73 -11.75
C LEU A 91 6.87 4.42 -10.85
N GLN A 92 6.88 5.04 -9.69
CA GLN A 92 7.89 4.78 -8.67
C GLN A 92 7.27 3.95 -7.55
N ALA A 93 7.88 2.81 -7.25
CA ALA A 93 7.48 1.97 -6.13
C ALA A 93 8.04 2.55 -4.83
N ARG A 94 7.15 2.86 -3.90
CA ARG A 94 7.50 3.39 -2.58
C ARG A 94 6.75 2.62 -1.50
N GLU A 95 7.25 2.69 -0.29
CA GLU A 95 6.60 2.04 0.84
C GLU A 95 6.60 2.95 2.07
N TRP A 96 5.53 2.86 2.85
CA TRP A 96 5.34 3.64 4.06
C TRP A 96 4.85 2.74 5.19
N LEU A 97 5.46 2.89 6.36
CA LEU A 97 5.06 2.14 7.55
C LEU A 97 3.89 2.85 8.23
N LEU A 98 2.73 2.21 8.23
CA LEU A 98 1.52 2.69 8.86
C LEU A 98 1.19 1.78 10.05
N GLY A 99 1.52 2.23 11.28
CA GLY A 99 1.43 1.36 12.45
C GLY A 99 2.37 0.16 12.30
N ASP A 100 1.80 -1.05 12.34
CA ASP A 100 2.56 -2.29 12.19
C ASP A 100 2.59 -2.82 10.74
N PHE A 101 2.10 -2.03 9.79
CA PHE A 101 1.90 -2.49 8.42
C PHE A 101 2.69 -1.65 7.43
N TRP A 102 3.40 -2.31 6.54
CA TRP A 102 4.00 -1.67 5.38
C TRP A 102 2.97 -1.56 4.28
N ILE A 103 2.86 -0.37 3.71
CA ILE A 103 1.99 -0.10 2.57
C ILE A 103 2.86 0.12 1.35
N LEU A 104 2.68 -0.72 0.34
CA LEU A 104 3.32 -0.57 -0.95
C LEU A 104 2.44 0.29 -1.83
N TYR A 105 3.00 1.36 -2.39
CA TYR A 105 2.29 2.20 -3.32
C TYR A 105 3.18 2.62 -4.50
N TYR A 106 2.53 2.97 -5.58
CA TYR A 106 3.20 3.49 -6.77
C TYR A 106 2.73 4.91 -7.00
N ARG A 107 3.66 5.81 -7.29
CA ARG A 107 3.30 7.17 -7.62
C ARG A 107 3.75 7.52 -9.04
N SER A 108 2.89 8.24 -9.75
CA SER A 108 3.21 8.95 -10.99
C SER A 108 3.19 10.45 -10.71
N ALA A 109 3.43 11.27 -11.73
CA ALA A 109 3.31 12.73 -11.60
C ALA A 109 1.86 13.17 -11.30
N SER A 110 0.86 12.32 -11.56
CA SER A 110 -0.56 12.70 -11.50
C SER A 110 -1.40 11.92 -10.51
N ALA A 111 -0.89 10.82 -9.95
CA ALA A 111 -1.68 9.97 -9.06
C ALA A 111 -0.81 9.08 -8.16
N VAL A 112 -1.43 8.62 -7.07
CA VAL A 112 -0.86 7.61 -6.17
C VAL A 112 -1.77 6.38 -6.22
N TYR A 113 -1.16 5.21 -6.41
CA TYR A 113 -1.87 3.93 -6.48
C TYR A 113 -1.44 3.06 -5.30
N LEU A 114 -2.37 2.77 -4.40
CA LEU A 114 -2.13 1.83 -3.31
C LEU A 114 -2.14 0.42 -3.91
N ALA A 115 -1.05 -0.31 -3.76
CA ALA A 115 -0.86 -1.58 -4.46
C ALA A 115 -1.01 -2.80 -3.55
N SER A 116 -0.44 -2.77 -2.36
CA SER A 116 -0.49 -3.89 -1.44
C SER A 116 -0.15 -3.46 -0.01
N ALA A 117 -0.32 -4.39 0.91
CA ALA A 117 0.03 -4.20 2.31
C ALA A 117 0.57 -5.50 2.88
N ARG A 118 1.43 -5.40 3.89
CA ARG A 118 1.92 -6.55 4.64
C ARG A 118 2.15 -6.14 6.10
N HIS A 119 2.06 -7.08 7.01
CA HIS A 119 2.54 -6.87 8.37
C HIS A 119 4.07 -6.72 8.34
N GLU A 120 4.64 -5.93 9.25
CA GLU A 120 6.09 -5.69 9.29
C GLU A 120 6.92 -6.97 9.42
N ARG A 121 6.34 -8.05 9.98
CA ARG A 121 7.00 -9.35 10.13
C ARG A 121 6.87 -10.25 8.92
N GLU A 122 6.02 -9.92 7.97
CA GLU A 122 5.91 -10.65 6.72
C GLU A 122 7.03 -10.22 5.77
N ALA A 123 7.61 -11.18 5.04
CA ALA A 123 8.73 -10.89 4.16
C ALA A 123 8.31 -10.24 2.85
N GLU A 124 7.08 -10.51 2.38
CA GLU A 124 6.65 -10.08 1.05
C GLU A 124 5.23 -9.52 1.05
N TYR A 125 4.97 -8.63 0.09
CA TYR A 125 3.65 -8.07 -0.14
C TYR A 125 2.72 -9.09 -0.80
N ARG A 126 1.46 -9.00 -0.44
CA ARG A 126 0.37 -9.83 -0.99
C ARG A 126 0.00 -9.45 -2.42
#